data_38dc0bee20d294c151cafd4b375fc11a
#
_entry.id   38dc0bee20d294c151cafd4b375fc11a
#
_cell.length_a   1.000
_cell.length_b   1.000
_cell.length_c   1.000
_cell.angle_alpha   90.00
_cell.angle_beta   90.00
_cell.angle_gamma   90.00
#
_symmetry.space_group_name_H-M   'P 1'
#
loop_
_entity.id
_entity.type
_entity.pdbx_description
1 polymer ?
#
loop_
_entity_poly.entity_id
_entity_poly.type
_entity_poly.pdbx_seq_one_letter_code
_entity_poly.pdbx_strand_id
1 'polypeptide(L)'
;MKRMSVVFSEEGKKPTKLFALFVILCLLAVSLTGAVAEAGEAHEDHLVITQQTAMIQGKEIAYTTTAGTMAMSTDLGEYDLSFIAYAVNDTEDPSERPITFAYNGGPGAASIYINLGLLGPDHLALDPEGKVQRVPTGVEPNPYSLLDLTDLVFIDPVGTGYSRAAAGTDPKVFYDYNNDIVSVGDFILQYINRNRRWASPKYLAGESYGTIRTAGLCDYLMSDCRVNLNGLMMVSSINNYASVSFQEGNELPYANFLPTYAAIAHYHGRVAEEYKGMELETFLDEVRDFAGGEYWTALYRGSRLTEEEKDALAEKMAGYMGLKKELILKKNLRIDFDTYCTELLSDQGLFVGRIDGRYTGPAVSGSIGAGAADPSNTGITEAYAGAIRDLYSRKYQFETDIPFETLSDEVIYAWHYSGFENAILSQETIIHDCMSRNSLMKVWVICGYYDLATPFYAAEWTYSHLFLNSDLRKNLSFTYYPSGHMFYQHEPSLRQFRKDAEAWFR
;
A
#
# COMPACT_ATOMS: atom_id res chain seq x y z
N MET A 1 64.96 23.68 1.76
CA MET A 1 66.12 24.52 1.51
C MET A 1 65.82 25.59 0.49
N LYS A 2 66.00 26.80 0.81
CA LYS A 2 66.19 28.14 0.30
C LYS A 2 65.13 29.10 0.79
N ARG A 3 65.47 29.80 1.88
CA ARG A 3 64.86 31.04 2.33
C ARG A 3 65.20 32.14 1.31
N MET A 4 64.23 32.90 0.88
CA MET A 4 64.41 34.17 0.23
C MET A 4 63.96 35.26 1.21
N SER A 5 64.92 36.01 1.71
CA SER A 5 64.74 37.21 2.51
C SER A 5 64.52 38.39 1.59
N VAL A 6 63.43 39.11 1.80
CA VAL A 6 63.21 40.43 1.11
C VAL A 6 63.49 41.51 2.15
N VAL A 7 64.44 42.36 1.82
CA VAL A 7 64.81 43.54 2.58
C VAL A 7 63.84 44.67 2.26
N PHE A 8 63.17 45.24 3.26
CA PHE A 8 62.44 46.49 3.15
C PHE A 8 63.38 47.65 3.39
N SER A 9 63.44 48.58 2.44
CA SER A 9 63.97 49.93 2.64
C SER A 9 62.83 50.84 3.08
N GLU A 10 63.01 51.50 4.24
CA GLU A 10 62.16 52.60 4.68
C GLU A 10 62.36 53.85 3.83
N GLU A 11 61.29 54.38 3.25
CA GLU A 11 61.13 55.83 3.07
C GLU A 11 59.70 56.25 3.31
N GLY A 12 59.54 57.10 4.32
CA GLY A 12 58.29 57.52 4.87
C GLY A 12 57.53 58.53 4.01
N LYS A 13 56.25 58.26 3.81
CA LYS A 13 55.24 59.31 3.63
C LYS A 13 53.96 58.86 4.37
N LYS A 14 53.55 59.69 5.35
CA LYS A 14 52.25 59.50 6.04
C LYS A 14 51.08 59.66 5.06
N PRO A 15 50.16 58.70 4.98
CA PRO A 15 48.93 58.90 4.22
C PRO A 15 48.01 59.94 4.90
N THR A 16 47.50 60.88 4.08
CA THR A 16 46.57 61.89 4.52
C THR A 16 45.26 61.26 5.02
N LYS A 17 44.68 61.82 6.08
CA LYS A 17 43.43 61.34 6.74
C LYS A 17 42.24 61.13 5.78
N LEU A 18 42.29 61.74 4.59
CA LEU A 18 41.29 61.55 3.54
C LEU A 18 41.33 60.17 2.86
N PHE A 19 42.53 59.56 2.74
CA PHE A 19 42.67 58.27 2.09
C PHE A 19 42.25 57.12 3.03
N ALA A 20 42.48 57.27 4.33
CA ALA A 20 42.04 56.32 5.33
C ALA A 20 40.49 56.28 5.46
N LEU A 21 39.81 57.41 5.27
CA LEU A 21 38.33 57.50 5.31
C LEU A 21 37.70 56.82 4.05
N PHE A 22 38.36 56.94 2.88
CA PHE A 22 37.87 56.32 1.65
C PHE A 22 38.04 54.79 1.66
N VAL A 23 39.11 54.27 2.23
CA VAL A 23 39.34 52.80 2.40
C VAL A 23 38.37 52.21 3.43
N ILE A 24 38.06 52.95 4.49
CA ILE A 24 37.09 52.48 5.50
C ILE A 24 35.65 52.55 4.93
N LEU A 25 35.30 53.56 4.12
CA LEU A 25 34.01 53.58 3.41
C LEU A 25 33.86 52.49 2.35
N CYS A 26 34.92 52.16 1.61
CA CYS A 26 34.92 51.05 0.66
C CYS A 26 34.85 49.70 1.34
N LEU A 27 35.52 49.50 2.51
CA LEU A 27 35.42 48.29 3.29
C LEU A 27 34.05 48.12 3.98
N LEU A 28 33.39 49.22 4.37
CA LEU A 28 32.01 49.17 4.85
C LEU A 28 30.97 48.97 3.75
N ALA A 29 31.23 49.44 2.53
CA ALA A 29 30.38 49.18 1.35
C ALA A 29 30.50 47.73 0.88
N VAL A 30 31.71 47.11 0.94
CA VAL A 30 31.93 45.71 0.60
C VAL A 30 31.37 44.76 1.69
N SER A 31 31.29 45.20 2.96
CA SER A 31 30.68 44.43 4.02
C SER A 31 29.13 44.52 4.09
N LEU A 32 28.54 45.47 3.34
CA LEU A 32 27.04 45.57 3.22
C LEU A 32 26.51 44.92 1.93
N THR A 33 27.36 44.47 0.99
CA THR A 33 26.92 43.70 -0.18
C THR A 33 27.08 42.20 -0.03
N GLY A 34 27.53 41.74 1.11
CA GLY A 34 27.77 40.32 1.40
C GLY A 34 26.86 39.78 2.47
N ALA A 35 25.57 39.81 2.30
CA ALA A 35 24.56 38.91 2.90
C ALA A 35 23.14 39.47 2.60
N VAL A 36 22.80 39.61 1.33
CA VAL A 36 21.44 39.18 0.98
C VAL A 36 21.62 37.67 0.86
N ALA A 37 21.47 36.95 1.95
CA ALA A 37 21.00 35.59 1.86
C ALA A 37 19.74 35.70 1.01
N GLU A 38 19.73 35.09 -0.16
CA GLU A 38 18.45 34.71 -0.77
C GLU A 38 17.68 34.08 0.38
N ALA A 39 16.65 34.76 0.84
CA ALA A 39 15.62 34.13 1.64
C ALA A 39 15.13 33.02 0.73
N GLY A 40 15.55 31.79 0.98
CA GLY A 40 15.06 30.62 0.28
C GLY A 40 13.57 30.76 0.24
N GLU A 41 12.93 30.50 -0.88
CA GLU A 41 11.47 30.47 -0.96
C GLU A 41 10.98 29.66 0.22
N ALA A 42 10.07 30.26 0.99
CA ALA A 42 9.51 29.57 2.16
C ALA A 42 8.90 28.27 1.68
N HIS A 43 9.23 27.15 2.37
CA HIS A 43 8.63 25.84 2.09
C HIS A 43 7.17 25.89 2.51
N GLU A 44 6.27 26.07 1.54
CA GLU A 44 4.85 26.36 1.76
C GLU A 44 3.95 25.30 1.12
N ASP A 45 2.74 25.16 1.66
CA ASP A 45 1.70 24.31 1.10
C ASP A 45 1.31 24.77 -0.32
N HIS A 46 1.14 23.81 -1.23
CA HIS A 46 0.56 24.03 -2.54
C HIS A 46 -0.76 23.25 -2.64
N LEU A 47 -1.86 23.87 -2.24
CA LEU A 47 -3.19 23.23 -2.12
C LEU A 47 -4.22 23.95 -2.97
N VAL A 48 -5.11 23.19 -3.60
CA VAL A 48 -6.31 23.67 -4.28
C VAL A 48 -7.55 23.10 -3.61
N ILE A 49 -8.55 23.93 -3.42
CA ILE A 49 -9.82 23.57 -2.78
C ILE A 49 -10.95 23.78 -3.81
N THR A 50 -11.70 22.73 -4.09
CA THR A 50 -12.83 22.74 -5.03
C THR A 50 -14.09 22.17 -4.39
N GLN A 51 -15.27 22.60 -4.90
CA GLN A 51 -16.59 22.12 -4.45
C GLN A 51 -17.17 21.18 -5.49
N GLN A 52 -17.76 20.07 -5.05
CA GLN A 52 -18.24 19.01 -5.94
C GLN A 52 -19.47 18.31 -5.36
N THR A 53 -20.11 17.49 -6.18
CA THR A 53 -21.18 16.58 -5.76
C THR A 53 -20.93 15.17 -6.31
N ALA A 54 -21.41 14.15 -5.60
CA ALA A 54 -21.41 12.76 -6.03
C ALA A 54 -22.73 12.07 -5.69
N MET A 55 -23.16 11.14 -6.54
CA MET A 55 -24.31 10.28 -6.26
C MET A 55 -23.82 8.99 -5.57
N ILE A 56 -24.04 8.87 -4.25
CA ILE A 56 -23.64 7.73 -3.44
C ILE A 56 -24.88 7.07 -2.85
N GLN A 57 -25.07 5.78 -3.12
CA GLN A 57 -26.27 5.02 -2.68
C GLN A 57 -27.61 5.74 -3.00
N GLY A 58 -27.67 6.39 -4.17
CA GLY A 58 -28.85 7.11 -4.63
C GLY A 58 -29.11 8.47 -3.97
N LYS A 59 -28.16 8.97 -3.15
CA LYS A 59 -28.20 10.30 -2.53
C LYS A 59 -27.15 11.21 -3.16
N GLU A 60 -27.51 12.45 -3.41
CA GLU A 60 -26.55 13.47 -3.78
C GLU A 60 -25.80 13.97 -2.53
N ILE A 61 -24.49 13.88 -2.55
CA ILE A 61 -23.58 14.30 -1.47
C ILE A 61 -22.74 15.45 -1.99
N ALA A 62 -22.91 16.64 -1.38
CA ALA A 62 -22.06 17.80 -1.63
C ALA A 62 -20.79 17.69 -0.76
N TYR A 63 -19.62 17.89 -1.35
CA TYR A 63 -18.34 17.76 -0.65
C TYR A 63 -17.29 18.73 -1.16
N THR A 64 -16.32 19.01 -0.30
CA THR A 64 -15.13 19.79 -0.60
C THR A 64 -13.98 18.82 -0.90
N THR A 65 -13.27 19.03 -2.01
CA THR A 65 -11.99 18.38 -2.30
C THR A 65 -10.85 19.35 -1.99
N THR A 66 -9.88 18.90 -1.20
CA THR A 66 -8.57 19.54 -1.05
C THR A 66 -7.53 18.63 -1.67
N ALA A 67 -6.82 19.12 -2.70
CA ALA A 67 -5.79 18.33 -3.41
C ALA A 67 -4.51 19.17 -3.56
N GLY A 68 -3.37 18.52 -3.47
CA GLY A 68 -2.05 19.14 -3.63
C GLY A 68 -1.03 18.62 -2.64
N THR A 69 -0.07 19.46 -2.27
CA THR A 69 1.03 19.10 -1.38
C THR A 69 1.02 19.94 -0.10
N MET A 70 1.22 19.29 1.03
CA MET A 70 1.44 19.91 2.35
C MET A 70 2.93 19.93 2.64
N ALA A 71 3.47 21.11 2.93
CA ALA A 71 4.85 21.29 3.35
C ALA A 71 5.06 20.74 4.76
N MET A 72 5.99 19.83 4.90
CA MET A 72 6.35 19.16 6.14
C MET A 72 7.79 19.51 6.53
N SER A 73 8.01 19.81 7.81
CA SER A 73 9.33 20.04 8.38
C SER A 73 9.42 19.25 9.67
N THR A 74 10.24 18.21 9.69
CA THR A 74 10.38 17.25 10.79
C THR A 74 11.85 16.93 11.02
N ASP A 75 12.15 16.06 11.99
CA ASP A 75 13.50 15.56 12.23
C ASP A 75 14.07 14.74 11.04
N LEU A 76 13.21 14.27 10.13
CA LEU A 76 13.63 13.61 8.89
C LEU A 76 14.12 14.58 7.80
N GLY A 77 13.86 15.89 7.99
CA GLY A 77 14.12 16.96 7.02
C GLY A 77 12.85 17.62 6.52
N GLU A 78 12.97 18.36 5.44
CA GLU A 78 11.84 19.03 4.79
C GLU A 78 11.37 18.21 3.57
N TYR A 79 10.04 18.11 3.40
CA TYR A 79 9.43 17.37 2.30
C TYR A 79 8.01 17.86 2.02
N ASP A 80 7.56 17.68 0.80
CA ASP A 80 6.18 17.91 0.39
C ASP A 80 5.44 16.57 0.38
N LEU A 81 4.31 16.49 1.06
CA LEU A 81 3.47 15.31 1.05
C LEU A 81 2.17 15.57 0.30
N SER A 82 1.99 14.89 -0.82
CA SER A 82 0.80 14.93 -1.67
C SER A 82 -0.36 14.18 -1.07
N PHE A 83 -1.56 14.77 -1.16
CA PHE A 83 -2.78 14.12 -0.71
C PHE A 83 -4.01 14.63 -1.46
N ILE A 84 -5.07 13.83 -1.40
CA ILE A 84 -6.42 14.21 -1.80
C ILE A 84 -7.36 13.97 -0.61
N ALA A 85 -8.04 15.01 -0.16
CA ALA A 85 -9.04 14.90 0.90
C ALA A 85 -10.43 15.24 0.37
N TYR A 86 -11.41 14.42 0.73
CA TYR A 86 -12.83 14.66 0.48
C TYR A 86 -13.57 14.79 1.80
N ALA A 87 -14.19 15.95 2.01
CA ALA A 87 -14.95 16.24 3.22
C ALA A 87 -16.38 16.66 2.88
N VAL A 88 -17.37 16.01 3.48
CA VAL A 88 -18.79 16.34 3.25
C VAL A 88 -19.13 17.70 3.83
N ASN A 89 -19.88 18.54 3.07
CA ASN A 89 -20.11 19.93 3.40
C ASN A 89 -21.19 20.15 4.47
N ASP A 90 -22.30 19.46 4.38
CA ASP A 90 -23.49 19.73 5.19
C ASP A 90 -23.51 18.84 6.45
N THR A 91 -22.55 19.05 7.34
CA THR A 91 -22.49 18.40 8.64
C THR A 91 -22.68 19.40 9.76
N GLU A 92 -23.49 19.05 10.78
CA GLU A 92 -23.74 19.92 11.94
C GLU A 92 -22.43 20.23 12.68
N ASP A 93 -21.62 19.20 12.92
CA ASP A 93 -20.26 19.33 13.48
C ASP A 93 -19.26 18.44 12.71
N PRO A 94 -18.44 19.02 11.82
CA PRO A 94 -17.42 18.27 11.10
C PRO A 94 -16.41 17.57 12.02
N SER A 95 -16.20 18.07 13.23
CA SER A 95 -15.25 17.49 14.18
C SER A 95 -15.70 16.13 14.75
N GLU A 96 -17.00 15.85 14.74
CA GLU A 96 -17.56 14.58 15.20
C GLU A 96 -17.69 13.54 14.08
N ARG A 97 -17.63 13.98 12.82
CA ARG A 97 -17.75 13.08 11.67
C ARG A 97 -16.53 12.16 11.59
N PRO A 98 -16.69 10.83 11.27
CA PRO A 98 -15.58 9.92 11.04
C PRO A 98 -14.61 10.42 9.96
N ILE A 99 -13.32 10.10 10.11
CA ILE A 99 -12.28 10.37 9.12
C ILE A 99 -11.44 9.13 8.89
N THR A 100 -11.22 8.80 7.62
CA THR A 100 -10.40 7.65 7.20
C THR A 100 -9.19 8.15 6.42
N PHE A 101 -8.00 7.84 6.90
CA PHE A 101 -6.73 8.02 6.20
C PHE A 101 -6.41 6.75 5.42
N ALA A 102 -6.25 6.88 4.11
CA ALA A 102 -6.10 5.75 3.21
C ALA A 102 -4.84 5.84 2.34
N TYR A 103 -4.20 4.71 2.07
CA TYR A 103 -2.99 4.63 1.26
C TYR A 103 -2.81 3.24 0.65
N ASN A 104 -2.18 3.21 -0.53
CA ASN A 104 -1.72 1.98 -1.15
C ASN A 104 -0.38 1.50 -0.56
N GLY A 105 0.11 0.40 -1.06
CA GLY A 105 1.33 -0.26 -0.62
C GLY A 105 2.51 -0.08 -1.58
N GLY A 106 2.92 -1.14 -2.16
CA GLY A 106 4.14 -1.30 -2.93
C GLY A 106 5.22 -2.01 -2.12
N PRO A 107 6.11 -1.34 -1.36
CA PRO A 107 6.23 0.12 -1.19
C PRO A 107 6.49 0.86 -2.50
N GLY A 108 6.18 2.15 -2.52
CA GLY A 108 6.41 3.00 -3.69
C GLY A 108 5.17 3.25 -4.57
N ALA A 109 3.97 2.78 -4.19
CA ALA A 109 2.73 3.09 -4.90
C ALA A 109 2.04 4.34 -4.34
N ALA A 110 1.55 5.21 -5.24
CA ALA A 110 0.62 6.28 -4.91
C ALA A 110 -0.75 5.71 -4.54
N SER A 111 -1.55 6.45 -3.78
CA SER A 111 -2.83 6.00 -3.21
C SER A 111 -3.99 6.02 -4.23
N ILE A 112 -3.67 5.91 -5.50
CA ILE A 112 -4.65 6.00 -6.60
C ILE A 112 -5.58 4.80 -6.70
N TYR A 113 -5.09 3.60 -6.37
CA TYR A 113 -5.87 2.37 -6.51
C TYR A 113 -6.97 2.30 -5.46
N ILE A 114 -6.63 2.54 -4.19
CA ILE A 114 -7.62 2.58 -3.10
C ILE A 114 -8.56 3.79 -3.23
N ASN A 115 -8.11 4.90 -3.84
CA ASN A 115 -8.93 6.05 -4.13
C ASN A 115 -9.92 5.76 -5.27
N LEU A 116 -9.41 5.55 -6.51
CA LEU A 116 -10.22 5.41 -7.72
C LEU A 116 -10.79 4.00 -7.93
N GLY A 117 -10.46 3.05 -7.07
CA GLY A 117 -10.99 1.70 -7.14
C GLY A 117 -12.00 1.41 -6.05
N LEU A 118 -11.76 1.88 -4.82
CA LEU A 118 -12.47 1.40 -3.65
C LEU A 118 -13.26 2.49 -2.93
N LEU A 119 -12.60 3.50 -2.36
CA LEU A 119 -13.19 4.35 -1.35
C LEU A 119 -13.68 5.70 -1.88
N GLY A 120 -13.02 6.27 -2.88
CA GLY A 120 -13.25 7.62 -3.37
C GLY A 120 -14.59 7.82 -4.08
N PRO A 121 -15.02 9.09 -4.29
CA PRO A 121 -16.30 9.42 -4.92
C PRO A 121 -16.34 9.18 -6.43
N ASP A 122 -15.19 8.99 -7.05
CA ASP A 122 -15.04 8.59 -8.45
C ASP A 122 -14.34 7.24 -8.53
N HIS A 123 -14.66 6.43 -9.52
CA HIS A 123 -13.94 5.19 -9.79
C HIS A 123 -13.56 5.06 -11.26
N LEU A 124 -12.56 4.22 -11.53
CA LEU A 124 -12.13 3.94 -12.88
C LEU A 124 -13.24 3.23 -13.68
N ALA A 125 -13.54 3.71 -14.90
CA ALA A 125 -14.59 3.15 -15.76
C ALA A 125 -14.12 1.82 -16.37
N LEU A 126 -14.32 0.73 -15.65
CA LEU A 126 -14.04 -0.66 -16.07
C LEU A 126 -15.36 -1.38 -16.41
N ASP A 127 -15.27 -2.57 -17.03
CA ASP A 127 -16.44 -3.43 -17.10
C ASP A 127 -16.69 -4.12 -15.72
N PRO A 128 -17.84 -4.80 -15.56
CA PRO A 128 -18.16 -5.43 -14.27
C PRO A 128 -17.16 -6.50 -13.81
N GLU A 129 -16.37 -7.06 -14.74
CA GLU A 129 -15.30 -8.03 -14.45
C GLU A 129 -13.92 -7.37 -14.21
N GLY A 130 -13.83 -6.02 -14.24
CA GLY A 130 -12.62 -5.26 -13.97
C GLY A 130 -11.71 -5.05 -15.18
N LYS A 131 -12.20 -5.22 -16.41
CA LYS A 131 -11.38 -5.07 -17.62
C LYS A 131 -11.51 -3.67 -18.22
N VAL A 132 -10.39 -3.17 -18.73
CA VAL A 132 -10.34 -1.93 -19.52
C VAL A 132 -11.08 -2.13 -20.83
N GLN A 133 -12.09 -1.30 -21.09
CA GLN A 133 -12.94 -1.38 -22.32
C GLN A 133 -12.54 -0.36 -23.39
N ARG A 134 -11.83 0.69 -23.00
CA ARG A 134 -11.40 1.76 -23.92
C ARG A 134 -10.12 2.43 -23.43
N VAL A 135 -9.38 3.01 -24.36
CA VAL A 135 -8.19 3.84 -24.08
C VAL A 135 -8.40 5.20 -24.75
N PRO A 136 -8.25 6.32 -24.03
CA PRO A 136 -7.99 6.44 -22.60
C PRO A 136 -9.19 5.99 -21.75
N THR A 137 -8.91 5.38 -20.61
CA THR A 137 -9.93 5.02 -19.62
C THR A 137 -10.29 6.25 -18.81
N GLY A 138 -11.57 6.56 -18.68
CA GLY A 138 -12.05 7.67 -17.86
C GLY A 138 -12.43 7.24 -16.46
N VAL A 139 -12.95 8.20 -15.70
CA VAL A 139 -13.61 7.95 -14.42
C VAL A 139 -15.11 8.14 -14.53
N GLU A 140 -15.85 7.51 -13.63
CA GLU A 140 -17.27 7.68 -13.45
C GLU A 140 -17.61 7.80 -11.95
N PRO A 141 -18.82 8.31 -11.58
CA PRO A 141 -19.22 8.38 -10.19
C PRO A 141 -19.19 7.00 -9.53
N ASN A 142 -18.63 6.90 -8.32
CA ASN A 142 -18.60 5.69 -7.52
C ASN A 142 -19.84 5.60 -6.61
N PRO A 143 -20.87 4.83 -6.96
CA PRO A 143 -22.06 4.69 -6.12
C PRO A 143 -21.78 3.89 -4.83
N TYR A 144 -20.61 3.24 -4.75
CA TYR A 144 -20.16 2.43 -3.62
C TYR A 144 -19.14 3.14 -2.73
N SER A 145 -18.84 4.41 -3.00
CA SER A 145 -17.93 5.22 -2.18
C SER A 145 -18.33 5.22 -0.70
N LEU A 146 -17.34 5.33 0.19
CA LEU A 146 -17.57 5.45 1.62
C LEU A 146 -17.71 6.92 2.09
N LEU A 147 -17.71 7.89 1.18
CA LEU A 147 -17.74 9.31 1.54
C LEU A 147 -18.98 9.73 2.35
N ASP A 148 -20.09 9.04 2.22
CA ASP A 148 -21.29 9.29 3.06
C ASP A 148 -21.15 8.75 4.50
N LEU A 149 -20.22 7.79 4.74
CA LEU A 149 -19.96 7.22 6.07
C LEU A 149 -18.81 7.91 6.80
N THR A 150 -17.78 8.35 6.07
CA THR A 150 -16.55 8.90 6.61
C THR A 150 -15.96 9.92 5.64
N ASP A 151 -15.32 10.98 6.14
CA ASP A 151 -14.45 11.79 5.28
C ASP A 151 -13.22 10.98 4.92
N LEU A 152 -12.65 11.24 3.74
CA LEU A 152 -11.57 10.42 3.18
C LEU A 152 -10.33 11.28 2.92
N VAL A 153 -9.17 10.80 3.33
CA VAL A 153 -7.87 11.44 3.05
C VAL A 153 -6.92 10.40 2.46
N PHE A 154 -6.64 10.53 1.17
CA PHE A 154 -5.71 9.65 0.44
C PHE A 154 -4.32 10.28 0.46
N ILE A 155 -3.34 9.54 0.97
CA ILE A 155 -1.98 10.03 1.23
C ILE A 155 -1.02 9.34 0.29
N ASP A 156 -0.23 10.11 -0.45
CA ASP A 156 0.87 9.59 -1.25
C ASP A 156 2.17 9.68 -0.43
N PRO A 157 2.77 8.56 0.01
CA PRO A 157 4.05 8.60 0.73
C PRO A 157 5.17 9.26 -0.08
N VAL A 158 6.22 9.76 0.59
CA VAL A 158 7.33 10.45 -0.09
C VAL A 158 7.95 9.57 -1.19
N GLY A 159 8.14 10.14 -2.38
CA GLY A 159 8.59 9.45 -3.58
C GLY A 159 7.47 8.88 -4.43
N THR A 160 6.19 9.07 -4.05
CA THR A 160 5.01 8.66 -4.82
C THR A 160 4.09 9.84 -5.10
N GLY A 161 3.16 9.71 -6.02
CA GLY A 161 2.28 10.82 -6.40
C GLY A 161 3.08 12.07 -6.76
N TYR A 162 2.73 13.19 -6.14
CA TYR A 162 3.50 14.44 -6.20
C TYR A 162 4.38 14.66 -4.97
N SER A 163 4.46 13.70 -4.04
CA SER A 163 5.27 13.82 -2.82
C SER A 163 6.75 13.75 -3.12
N ARG A 164 7.52 14.72 -2.65
CA ARG A 164 8.97 14.80 -2.87
C ARG A 164 9.70 15.29 -1.61
N ALA A 165 10.93 14.83 -1.41
CA ALA A 165 11.86 15.48 -0.50
C ALA A 165 12.16 16.90 -0.99
N ALA A 166 12.16 17.88 -0.08
CA ALA A 166 12.52 19.26 -0.43
C ALA A 166 14.00 19.41 -0.73
N ALA A 167 14.37 20.52 -1.35
CA ALA A 167 15.76 20.80 -1.71
C ALA A 167 16.67 20.76 -0.46
N GLY A 168 17.71 19.93 -0.51
CA GLY A 168 18.66 19.72 0.59
C GLY A 168 18.35 18.52 1.49
N THR A 169 17.20 17.86 1.34
CA THR A 169 16.88 16.61 2.01
C THR A 169 17.14 15.41 1.07
N ASP A 170 17.87 14.40 1.54
CA ASP A 170 18.08 13.17 0.76
C ASP A 170 16.76 12.37 0.71
N PRO A 171 16.16 12.13 -0.48
CA PRO A 171 14.90 11.40 -0.59
C PRO A 171 14.97 9.96 -0.03
N LYS A 172 16.15 9.33 -0.01
CA LYS A 172 16.33 7.98 0.49
C LYS A 172 16.09 7.84 1.98
N VAL A 173 16.11 8.95 2.73
CA VAL A 173 15.72 8.94 4.16
C VAL A 173 14.31 8.40 4.34
N PHE A 174 13.41 8.67 3.38
CA PHE A 174 12.01 8.24 3.44
C PHE A 174 11.75 6.83 2.89
N TYR A 175 12.73 6.22 2.20
CA TYR A 175 12.61 4.89 1.60
C TYR A 175 12.97 3.78 2.60
N ASP A 176 12.40 3.92 3.78
CA ASP A 176 12.65 3.05 4.93
C ASP A 176 11.37 2.82 5.72
N TYR A 177 11.18 1.59 6.23
CA TYR A 177 9.99 1.20 6.97
C TYR A 177 9.64 2.15 8.13
N ASN A 178 10.62 2.49 8.98
CA ASN A 178 10.35 3.34 10.14
C ASN A 178 10.08 4.79 9.73
N ASN A 179 10.85 5.32 8.79
CA ASN A 179 10.74 6.71 8.35
C ASN A 179 9.48 6.94 7.48
N ASP A 180 9.03 5.93 6.75
CA ASP A 180 7.72 5.92 6.07
C ASP A 180 6.59 6.07 7.08
N ILE A 181 6.61 5.30 8.17
CA ILE A 181 5.62 5.39 9.25
C ILE A 181 5.66 6.77 9.91
N VAL A 182 6.83 7.29 10.25
CA VAL A 182 6.98 8.61 10.90
C VAL A 182 6.48 9.71 9.97
N SER A 183 6.91 9.75 8.71
CA SER A 183 6.53 10.81 7.78
C SER A 183 5.02 10.86 7.50
N VAL A 184 4.39 9.71 7.31
CA VAL A 184 2.94 9.61 7.10
C VAL A 184 2.18 9.89 8.41
N GLY A 185 2.71 9.43 9.55
CA GLY A 185 2.11 9.68 10.87
C GLY A 185 2.14 11.15 11.27
N ASP A 186 3.23 11.84 11.02
CA ASP A 186 3.36 13.29 11.24
C ASP A 186 2.40 14.09 10.36
N PHE A 187 2.24 13.67 9.09
CA PHE A 187 1.21 14.25 8.23
C PHE A 187 -0.18 14.06 8.82
N ILE A 188 -0.55 12.86 9.25
CA ILE A 188 -1.85 12.57 9.85
C ILE A 188 -2.09 13.46 11.07
N LEU A 189 -1.10 13.57 11.96
CA LEU A 189 -1.17 14.45 13.15
C LEU A 189 -1.35 15.90 12.76
N GLN A 190 -0.58 16.40 11.79
CA GLN A 190 -0.70 17.78 11.30
C GLN A 190 -2.05 18.03 10.63
N TYR A 191 -2.55 17.07 9.85
CA TYR A 191 -3.88 17.16 9.22
C TYR A 191 -5.00 17.24 10.29
N ILE A 192 -4.95 16.39 11.31
CA ILE A 192 -5.90 16.38 12.43
C ILE A 192 -5.89 17.75 13.15
N ASN A 193 -4.71 18.31 13.40
CA ASN A 193 -4.54 19.63 14.05
C ASN A 193 -5.11 20.75 13.19
N ARG A 194 -4.70 20.85 11.92
CA ARG A 194 -5.09 21.93 11.00
C ARG A 194 -6.60 21.94 10.73
N ASN A 195 -7.19 20.73 10.60
CA ASN A 195 -8.60 20.56 10.26
C ASN A 195 -9.50 20.33 11.48
N ARG A 196 -8.97 20.47 12.72
CA ARG A 196 -9.73 20.36 14.00
C ARG A 196 -10.44 19.01 14.15
N ARG A 197 -9.79 17.90 13.78
CA ARG A 197 -10.39 16.57 13.72
C ARG A 197 -10.06 15.69 14.96
N TRP A 198 -9.71 16.30 16.08
CA TRP A 198 -9.39 15.57 17.32
C TRP A 198 -10.57 14.76 17.86
N ALA A 199 -11.79 15.28 17.80
CA ALA A 199 -13.00 14.60 18.26
C ALA A 199 -13.52 13.54 17.28
N SER A 200 -13.11 13.58 15.99
CA SER A 200 -13.54 12.61 14.97
C SER A 200 -13.16 11.20 15.33
N PRO A 201 -14.04 10.20 15.12
CA PRO A 201 -13.62 8.81 15.01
C PRO A 201 -12.62 8.64 13.85
N LYS A 202 -11.49 7.97 14.11
CA LYS A 202 -10.37 7.88 13.18
C LYS A 202 -10.13 6.47 12.73
N TYR A 203 -9.99 6.29 11.42
CA TYR A 203 -9.76 5.01 10.78
C TYR A 203 -8.53 5.09 9.87
N LEU A 204 -7.81 3.97 9.77
CA LEU A 204 -6.75 3.77 8.79
C LEU A 204 -7.20 2.71 7.78
N ALA A 205 -6.91 2.92 6.50
CA ALA A 205 -7.17 1.96 5.43
C ALA A 205 -5.91 1.77 4.59
N GLY A 206 -5.27 0.62 4.73
CA GLY A 206 -4.08 0.26 3.95
C GLY A 206 -4.34 -0.92 3.03
N GLU A 207 -3.75 -0.88 1.84
CA GLU A 207 -3.78 -1.99 0.89
C GLU A 207 -2.38 -2.55 0.67
N SER A 208 -2.27 -3.90 0.64
CA SER A 208 -0.99 -4.59 0.37
C SER A 208 0.08 -4.22 1.41
N TYR A 209 1.30 -3.77 1.02
CA TYR A 209 2.27 -3.18 1.92
C TYR A 209 1.66 -2.07 2.80
N GLY A 210 0.63 -1.37 2.33
CA GLY A 210 -0.11 -0.40 3.14
C GLY A 210 -0.68 -0.98 4.44
N THR A 211 -0.90 -2.28 4.53
CA THR A 211 -1.30 -2.94 5.80
C THR A 211 -0.14 -3.06 6.78
N ILE A 212 1.09 -3.22 6.29
CA ILE A 212 2.32 -3.10 7.09
C ILE A 212 2.45 -1.68 7.63
N ARG A 213 2.27 -0.67 6.77
CA ARG A 213 2.22 0.74 7.17
C ARG A 213 1.13 0.98 8.21
N THR A 214 -0.08 0.43 8.02
CA THR A 214 -1.21 0.58 8.95
C THR A 214 -0.88 0.06 10.35
N ALA A 215 -0.25 -1.08 10.48
CA ALA A 215 0.15 -1.62 11.78
C ALA A 215 1.20 -0.73 12.46
N GLY A 216 2.23 -0.30 11.73
CA GLY A 216 3.24 0.63 12.23
C GLY A 216 2.66 2.00 12.61
N LEU A 217 1.80 2.57 11.76
CA LEU A 217 1.09 3.82 12.04
C LEU A 217 0.17 3.70 13.26
N CYS A 218 -0.48 2.56 13.45
CA CYS A 218 -1.30 2.34 14.62
C CYS A 218 -0.49 2.49 15.91
N ASP A 219 0.69 1.87 15.95
CA ASP A 219 1.58 2.01 17.10
C ASP A 219 2.12 3.44 17.26
N TYR A 220 2.67 4.02 16.20
CA TYR A 220 3.22 5.38 16.22
C TYR A 220 2.18 6.43 16.63
N LEU A 221 1.01 6.43 16.02
CA LEU A 221 -0.05 7.38 16.34
C LEU A 221 -0.53 7.26 17.79
N MET A 222 -0.69 6.02 18.29
CA MET A 222 -1.15 5.79 19.66
C MET A 222 -0.05 6.04 20.70
N SER A 223 1.20 5.64 20.43
CA SER A 223 2.30 5.69 21.39
C SER A 223 2.99 7.05 21.44
N ASP A 224 3.30 7.62 20.27
CA ASP A 224 4.09 8.84 20.16
C ASP A 224 3.19 10.08 19.98
N CYS A 225 2.19 10.00 19.12
CA CYS A 225 1.29 11.11 18.82
C CYS A 225 0.09 11.23 19.77
N ARG A 226 -0.19 10.21 20.59
CA ARG A 226 -1.37 10.15 21.50
C ARG A 226 -2.71 10.25 20.75
N VAL A 227 -2.77 9.76 19.54
CA VAL A 227 -3.97 9.72 18.70
C VAL A 227 -4.62 8.34 18.83
N ASN A 228 -5.85 8.28 19.33
CA ASN A 228 -6.61 7.04 19.36
C ASN A 228 -7.25 6.74 18.01
N LEU A 229 -7.25 5.48 17.62
CA LEU A 229 -7.88 4.97 16.39
C LEU A 229 -9.14 4.15 16.73
N ASN A 230 -10.16 4.27 15.90
CA ASN A 230 -11.42 3.53 16.04
C ASN A 230 -11.38 2.22 15.24
N GLY A 231 -10.60 2.16 14.16
CA GLY A 231 -10.47 0.91 13.41
C GLY A 231 -9.42 0.95 12.31
N LEU A 232 -9.04 -0.26 11.89
CA LEU A 232 -8.09 -0.54 10.83
C LEU A 232 -8.77 -1.35 9.74
N MET A 233 -8.75 -0.88 8.49
CA MET A 233 -9.13 -1.65 7.29
C MET A 233 -7.86 -2.17 6.63
N MET A 234 -7.69 -3.49 6.65
CA MET A 234 -6.52 -4.22 6.17
C MET A 234 -6.86 -4.89 4.84
N VAL A 235 -6.72 -4.14 3.75
CA VAL A 235 -7.11 -4.56 2.40
C VAL A 235 -5.98 -5.38 1.79
N SER A 236 -6.29 -6.61 1.33
CA SER A 236 -5.30 -7.53 0.74
C SER A 236 -4.05 -7.61 1.62
N SER A 237 -4.28 -8.09 2.84
CA SER A 237 -3.39 -7.89 3.99
C SER A 237 -2.13 -8.75 3.92
N ILE A 238 -1.00 -8.12 4.28
CA ILE A 238 0.25 -8.79 4.58
C ILE A 238 0.91 -8.11 5.79
N ASN A 239 0.99 -8.82 6.93
CA ASN A 239 1.62 -8.31 8.15
C ASN A 239 2.70 -9.26 8.70
N ASN A 240 3.01 -10.33 7.97
CA ASN A 240 4.13 -11.21 8.24
C ASN A 240 4.71 -11.74 6.93
N TYR A 241 5.92 -11.32 6.59
CA TYR A 241 6.57 -11.77 5.35
C TYR A 241 6.95 -13.25 5.37
N ALA A 242 7.13 -13.88 6.54
CA ALA A 242 7.37 -15.32 6.60
C ALA A 242 6.20 -16.11 6.01
N SER A 243 4.98 -15.59 6.10
CA SER A 243 3.76 -16.25 5.63
C SER A 243 3.67 -16.39 4.10
N VAL A 244 4.47 -15.59 3.35
CA VAL A 244 4.40 -15.50 1.87
C VAL A 244 5.76 -15.61 1.17
N SER A 245 6.88 -15.59 1.89
CA SER A 245 8.23 -15.57 1.29
C SER A 245 8.77 -16.98 1.08
N PHE A 246 8.85 -17.40 -0.18
CA PHE A 246 9.45 -18.69 -0.59
C PHE A 246 10.98 -18.62 -0.49
N GLN A 247 11.51 -18.87 0.70
CA GLN A 247 12.94 -18.88 0.99
C GLN A 247 13.37 -20.28 1.42
N GLU A 248 14.64 -20.59 1.22
CA GLU A 248 15.21 -21.85 1.71
C GLU A 248 15.03 -21.98 3.22
N GLY A 249 14.46 -23.10 3.66
CA GLY A 249 14.16 -23.37 5.07
C GLY A 249 12.82 -22.80 5.58
N ASN A 250 12.09 -22.04 4.77
CA ASN A 250 10.76 -21.57 5.10
C ASN A 250 9.68 -22.41 4.40
N GLU A 251 8.99 -23.24 5.15
CA GLU A 251 7.93 -24.11 4.63
C GLU A 251 6.53 -23.48 4.66
N LEU A 252 6.37 -22.39 5.39
CA LEU A 252 5.07 -21.77 5.66
C LEU A 252 4.33 -21.30 4.41
N PRO A 253 4.98 -20.66 3.41
CA PRO A 253 4.28 -20.21 2.21
C PRO A 253 3.64 -21.33 1.41
N TYR A 254 4.27 -22.52 1.36
CA TYR A 254 3.73 -23.65 0.59
C TYR A 254 2.36 -24.09 1.11
N ALA A 255 2.17 -24.11 2.43
CA ALA A 255 0.87 -24.38 3.03
C ALA A 255 -0.11 -23.22 2.86
N ASN A 256 0.35 -21.96 3.03
CA ASN A 256 -0.50 -20.78 2.99
C ASN A 256 -1.03 -20.44 1.59
N PHE A 257 -0.30 -20.77 0.54
CA PHE A 257 -0.75 -20.52 -0.84
C PHE A 257 -1.72 -21.60 -1.36
N LEU A 258 -1.70 -22.80 -0.78
CA LEU A 258 -2.48 -23.93 -1.29
C LEU A 258 -3.98 -23.62 -1.40
N PRO A 259 -4.67 -23.01 -0.41
CA PRO A 259 -6.08 -22.66 -0.56
C PRO A 259 -6.36 -21.66 -1.69
N THR A 260 -5.47 -20.69 -1.92
CA THR A 260 -5.57 -19.76 -3.05
C THR A 260 -5.37 -20.48 -4.39
N TYR A 261 -4.40 -21.40 -4.49
CA TYR A 261 -4.25 -22.24 -5.69
C TYR A 261 -5.51 -23.06 -5.97
N ALA A 262 -6.11 -23.64 -4.93
CA ALA A 262 -7.34 -24.39 -5.07
C ALA A 262 -8.52 -23.50 -5.53
N ALA A 263 -8.65 -22.31 -5.00
CA ALA A 263 -9.66 -21.35 -5.43
C ALA A 263 -9.52 -20.99 -6.91
N ILE A 264 -8.30 -20.70 -7.37
CA ILE A 264 -8.01 -20.38 -8.77
C ILE A 264 -8.26 -21.61 -9.68
N ALA A 265 -7.82 -22.81 -9.27
CA ALA A 265 -8.10 -24.05 -10.00
C ALA A 265 -9.61 -24.31 -10.10
N HIS A 266 -10.37 -24.07 -9.04
CA HIS A 266 -11.82 -24.18 -9.04
C HIS A 266 -12.48 -23.21 -10.03
N TYR A 267 -12.05 -21.95 -10.03
CA TYR A 267 -12.52 -20.94 -10.99
C TYR A 267 -12.28 -21.37 -12.45
N HIS A 268 -11.11 -21.92 -12.77
CA HIS A 268 -10.75 -22.40 -14.10
C HIS A 268 -11.25 -23.81 -14.43
N GLY A 269 -12.01 -24.46 -13.51
CA GLY A 269 -12.53 -25.81 -13.70
C GLY A 269 -11.44 -26.89 -13.80
N ARG A 270 -10.29 -26.67 -13.14
CA ARG A 270 -9.10 -27.57 -13.15
C ARG A 270 -9.01 -28.49 -11.96
N VAL A 271 -9.86 -28.34 -10.96
CA VAL A 271 -9.93 -29.25 -9.81
C VAL A 271 -10.41 -30.64 -10.21
N ALA A 272 -10.17 -31.66 -9.37
CA ALA A 272 -10.69 -33.01 -9.58
C ALA A 272 -12.21 -33.00 -9.72
N GLU A 273 -12.76 -34.02 -10.39
CA GLU A 273 -14.18 -34.06 -10.79
C GLU A 273 -15.13 -33.95 -9.58
N GLU A 274 -14.75 -34.53 -8.45
CA GLU A 274 -15.51 -34.48 -7.20
C GLU A 274 -15.68 -33.07 -6.61
N TYR A 275 -14.79 -32.12 -6.94
CA TYR A 275 -14.81 -30.74 -6.46
C TYR A 275 -15.50 -29.75 -7.39
N LYS A 276 -15.68 -30.10 -8.68
CA LYS A 276 -16.19 -29.17 -9.71
C LYS A 276 -17.60 -28.67 -9.47
N GLY A 277 -18.39 -29.16 -8.72
CA GLY A 277 -19.76 -28.69 -8.44
C GLY A 277 -19.94 -28.23 -7.00
N MET A 278 -18.85 -28.26 -6.24
CA MET A 278 -18.88 -27.89 -4.83
C MET A 278 -18.93 -26.36 -4.70
N GLU A 279 -19.68 -25.89 -3.70
CA GLU A 279 -19.67 -24.48 -3.34
C GLU A 279 -18.26 -24.09 -2.86
N LEU A 280 -17.78 -22.91 -3.29
CA LEU A 280 -16.37 -22.53 -3.12
C LEU A 280 -15.90 -22.57 -1.66
N GLU A 281 -16.67 -22.00 -0.73
CA GLU A 281 -16.29 -21.98 0.70
C GLU A 281 -16.20 -23.38 1.29
N THR A 282 -17.17 -24.24 0.96
CA THR A 282 -17.16 -25.64 1.41
C THR A 282 -15.94 -26.39 0.90
N PHE A 283 -15.56 -26.15 -0.36
CA PHE A 283 -14.35 -26.71 -0.94
C PHE A 283 -13.09 -26.18 -0.24
N LEU A 284 -13.03 -24.86 -0.02
CA LEU A 284 -11.88 -24.21 0.61
C LEU A 284 -11.72 -24.61 2.09
N ASP A 285 -12.78 -24.93 2.81
CA ASP A 285 -12.68 -25.44 4.18
C ASP A 285 -11.93 -26.79 4.21
N GLU A 286 -12.24 -27.71 3.28
CA GLU A 286 -11.48 -28.96 3.15
C GLU A 286 -9.99 -28.71 2.82
N VAL A 287 -9.73 -27.76 1.94
CA VAL A 287 -8.34 -27.41 1.55
C VAL A 287 -7.58 -26.75 2.70
N ARG A 288 -8.23 -25.85 3.48
CA ARG A 288 -7.62 -25.25 4.69
C ARG A 288 -7.24 -26.32 5.71
N ASP A 289 -8.13 -27.28 5.97
CA ASP A 289 -7.87 -28.38 6.89
C ASP A 289 -6.71 -29.26 6.43
N PHE A 290 -6.62 -29.55 5.12
CA PHE A 290 -5.50 -30.25 4.56
C PHE A 290 -4.19 -29.44 4.62
N ALA A 291 -4.22 -28.18 4.27
CA ALA A 291 -3.05 -27.28 4.26
C ALA A 291 -2.43 -27.12 5.66
N GLY A 292 -3.28 -26.85 6.68
CA GLY A 292 -2.84 -26.67 8.05
C GLY A 292 -2.58 -27.98 8.82
N GLY A 293 -3.01 -29.12 8.30
CA GLY A 293 -2.93 -30.44 8.93
C GLY A 293 -1.93 -31.39 8.27
N GLU A 294 -2.45 -32.20 7.36
CA GLU A 294 -1.71 -33.31 6.72
C GLU A 294 -0.53 -32.77 5.90
N TYR A 295 -0.75 -31.73 5.08
CA TYR A 295 0.30 -31.15 4.24
C TYR A 295 1.37 -30.44 5.06
N TRP A 296 0.98 -29.65 6.08
CA TRP A 296 1.93 -29.02 7.00
C TRP A 296 2.84 -30.06 7.69
N THR A 297 2.25 -31.15 8.17
CA THR A 297 3.00 -32.26 8.77
C THR A 297 3.96 -32.91 7.79
N ALA A 298 3.55 -33.06 6.53
CA ALA A 298 4.38 -33.60 5.47
C ALA A 298 5.58 -32.71 5.15
N LEU A 299 5.37 -31.40 5.02
CA LEU A 299 6.44 -30.42 4.82
C LEU A 299 7.49 -30.49 5.94
N TYR A 300 7.06 -30.57 7.20
CA TYR A 300 7.95 -30.73 8.35
C TYR A 300 8.74 -32.05 8.35
N ARG A 301 8.15 -33.14 7.85
CA ARG A 301 8.82 -34.45 7.75
C ARG A 301 9.88 -34.48 6.65
N GLY A 302 9.71 -33.74 5.56
CA GLY A 302 10.66 -33.66 4.46
C GLY A 302 11.03 -35.03 3.89
N SER A 303 12.31 -35.37 3.81
CA SER A 303 12.81 -36.64 3.29
C SER A 303 12.49 -37.86 4.18
N ARG A 304 11.83 -37.69 5.30
CA ARG A 304 11.35 -38.84 6.13
C ARG A 304 10.00 -39.39 5.67
N LEU A 305 9.37 -38.79 4.67
CA LEU A 305 8.20 -39.34 4.00
C LEU A 305 8.59 -40.56 3.16
N THR A 306 7.77 -41.60 3.18
CA THR A 306 7.92 -42.72 2.22
C THR A 306 7.48 -42.29 0.82
N GLU A 307 7.84 -43.04 -0.20
CA GLU A 307 7.40 -42.73 -1.57
C GLU A 307 5.89 -42.90 -1.73
N GLU A 308 5.27 -43.84 -1.01
CA GLU A 308 3.81 -44.03 -0.98
C GLU A 308 3.10 -42.85 -0.33
N GLU A 309 3.62 -42.30 0.78
CA GLU A 309 3.08 -41.11 1.43
C GLU A 309 3.19 -39.88 0.52
N LYS A 310 4.34 -39.68 -0.16
CA LYS A 310 4.52 -38.57 -1.12
C LYS A 310 3.56 -38.71 -2.31
N ASP A 311 3.39 -39.93 -2.82
CA ASP A 311 2.52 -40.22 -3.95
C ASP A 311 1.06 -39.87 -3.63
N ALA A 312 0.57 -40.29 -2.46
CA ALA A 312 -0.79 -40.01 -1.99
C ALA A 312 -1.02 -38.52 -1.76
N LEU A 313 -0.04 -37.82 -1.16
CA LEU A 313 -0.11 -36.37 -0.97
C LEU A 313 -0.13 -35.61 -2.30
N ALA A 314 0.73 -36.02 -3.24
CA ALA A 314 0.80 -35.38 -4.56
C ALA A 314 -0.49 -35.58 -5.36
N GLU A 315 -1.15 -36.74 -5.25
CA GLU A 315 -2.45 -37.01 -5.85
C GLU A 315 -3.52 -36.06 -5.32
N LYS A 316 -3.58 -35.94 -3.98
CA LYS A 316 -4.55 -35.04 -3.31
C LYS A 316 -4.31 -33.59 -3.67
N MET A 317 -3.04 -33.14 -3.64
CA MET A 317 -2.66 -31.78 -4.08
C MET A 317 -3.02 -31.54 -5.54
N ALA A 318 -2.77 -32.51 -6.44
CA ALA A 318 -3.15 -32.39 -7.85
C ALA A 318 -4.66 -32.20 -8.02
N GLY A 319 -5.48 -32.91 -7.24
CA GLY A 319 -6.93 -32.75 -7.21
C GLY A 319 -7.39 -31.36 -6.78
N TYR A 320 -6.71 -30.75 -5.81
CA TYR A 320 -7.04 -29.41 -5.33
C TYR A 320 -6.57 -28.30 -6.27
N MET A 321 -5.29 -28.33 -6.68
CA MET A 321 -4.67 -27.20 -7.38
C MET A 321 -4.63 -27.33 -8.92
N GLY A 322 -5.12 -28.46 -9.46
CA GLY A 322 -5.20 -28.67 -10.92
C GLY A 322 -3.87 -28.88 -11.64
N LEU A 323 -2.79 -29.08 -10.92
CA LEU A 323 -1.47 -29.34 -11.50
C LEU A 323 -1.24 -30.86 -11.72
N LYS A 324 -0.32 -31.18 -12.63
CA LYS A 324 0.07 -32.58 -12.85
C LYS A 324 0.80 -33.14 -11.63
N LYS A 325 0.42 -34.33 -11.18
CA LYS A 325 1.03 -35.05 -10.05
C LYS A 325 2.54 -35.19 -10.20
N GLU A 326 3.01 -35.51 -11.42
CA GLU A 326 4.42 -35.67 -11.70
C GLU A 326 5.23 -34.37 -11.44
N LEU A 327 4.64 -33.20 -11.70
CA LEU A 327 5.25 -31.92 -11.38
C LEU A 327 5.35 -31.72 -9.87
N ILE A 328 4.28 -32.02 -9.13
CA ILE A 328 4.22 -31.88 -7.67
C ILE A 328 5.27 -32.82 -7.02
N LEU A 329 5.39 -34.04 -7.47
CA LEU A 329 6.42 -34.97 -7.02
C LEU A 329 7.84 -34.49 -7.37
N LYS A 330 8.05 -33.97 -8.58
CA LYS A 330 9.35 -33.41 -9.03
C LYS A 330 9.78 -32.22 -8.17
N LYS A 331 8.81 -31.41 -7.71
CA LYS A 331 9.02 -30.26 -6.81
C LYS A 331 9.03 -30.64 -5.33
N ASN A 332 9.07 -31.94 -4.99
CA ASN A 332 9.03 -32.44 -3.61
C ASN A 332 7.84 -31.88 -2.80
N LEU A 333 6.67 -31.81 -3.40
CA LEU A 333 5.42 -31.22 -2.85
C LEU A 333 5.47 -29.70 -2.63
N ARG A 334 6.49 -28.98 -3.08
CA ARG A 334 6.72 -27.55 -2.85
C ARG A 334 6.48 -26.75 -4.12
N ILE A 335 5.28 -26.23 -4.24
CA ILE A 335 4.86 -25.44 -5.39
C ILE A 335 4.87 -23.94 -4.98
N ASP A 336 5.78 -23.19 -5.59
CA ASP A 336 5.79 -21.74 -5.50
C ASP A 336 4.79 -21.09 -6.47
N PHE A 337 4.45 -19.81 -6.25
CA PHE A 337 3.42 -19.13 -7.05
C PHE A 337 3.84 -18.95 -8.51
N ASP A 338 5.14 -18.76 -8.82
CA ASP A 338 5.62 -18.65 -10.21
C ASP A 338 5.39 -19.96 -10.96
N THR A 339 5.73 -21.10 -10.33
CA THR A 339 5.43 -22.43 -10.87
C THR A 339 3.91 -22.61 -11.07
N TYR A 340 3.09 -22.22 -10.08
CA TYR A 340 1.65 -22.36 -10.17
C TYR A 340 1.07 -21.52 -11.32
N CYS A 341 1.41 -20.22 -11.39
CA CYS A 341 0.93 -19.33 -12.44
C CYS A 341 1.24 -19.83 -13.84
N THR A 342 2.44 -20.39 -14.05
CA THR A 342 2.89 -20.85 -15.36
C THR A 342 2.31 -22.19 -15.77
N GLU A 343 2.03 -23.09 -14.82
CA GLU A 343 1.72 -24.48 -15.11
C GLU A 343 0.24 -24.81 -15.16
N LEU A 344 -0.63 -24.04 -14.44
CA LEU A 344 -2.06 -24.34 -14.34
C LEU A 344 -2.76 -24.50 -15.70
N LEU A 345 -2.48 -23.59 -16.64
CA LEU A 345 -3.09 -23.54 -17.97
C LEU A 345 -2.07 -23.73 -19.10
N SER A 346 -0.91 -24.30 -18.78
CA SER A 346 0.19 -24.51 -19.75
C SER A 346 -0.21 -25.37 -20.96
N ASP A 347 -1.14 -26.31 -20.79
CA ASP A 347 -1.73 -27.12 -21.86
C ASP A 347 -2.56 -26.31 -22.87
N GLN A 348 -3.01 -25.11 -22.49
CA GLN A 348 -3.69 -24.15 -23.36
C GLN A 348 -2.74 -23.06 -23.90
N GLY A 349 -1.46 -23.08 -23.54
CA GLY A 349 -0.49 -22.04 -23.86
C GLY A 349 -0.75 -20.72 -23.12
N LEU A 350 -1.40 -20.80 -21.96
CA LEU A 350 -1.76 -19.65 -21.12
C LEU A 350 -1.05 -19.74 -19.75
N PHE A 351 -0.93 -18.58 -19.09
CA PHE A 351 -0.59 -18.47 -17.68
C PHE A 351 -1.61 -17.58 -16.95
N VAL A 352 -1.70 -17.72 -15.63
CA VAL A 352 -2.63 -16.93 -14.79
C VAL A 352 -1.93 -15.77 -14.11
N GLY A 353 -2.67 -14.70 -13.80
CA GLY A 353 -2.17 -13.52 -13.14
C GLY A 353 -1.83 -13.76 -11.67
N ARG A 354 -0.80 -13.05 -11.17
CA ARG A 354 -0.42 -13.05 -9.76
C ARG A 354 -1.32 -12.13 -8.92
N ILE A 355 -1.67 -10.97 -9.46
CA ILE A 355 -2.54 -10.01 -8.77
C ILE A 355 -3.99 -10.50 -8.74
N ASP A 356 -4.42 -11.20 -9.79
CA ASP A 356 -5.72 -11.87 -9.83
C ASP A 356 -5.64 -13.11 -10.72
N GLY A 357 -5.72 -14.28 -10.11
CA GLY A 357 -5.61 -15.57 -10.78
C GLY A 357 -6.74 -15.90 -11.76
N ARG A 358 -7.79 -15.09 -11.87
CA ARG A 358 -8.86 -15.20 -12.88
C ARG A 358 -8.39 -14.73 -14.26
N TYR A 359 -7.45 -13.77 -14.28
CA TYR A 359 -6.94 -13.25 -15.55
C TYR A 359 -5.90 -14.19 -16.14
N THR A 360 -5.93 -14.28 -17.46
CA THR A 360 -5.00 -15.13 -18.22
C THR A 360 -4.33 -14.35 -19.33
N GLY A 361 -3.09 -14.70 -19.61
CA GLY A 361 -2.32 -14.17 -20.73
C GLY A 361 -1.60 -15.27 -21.52
N PRO A 362 -1.12 -14.98 -22.74
CA PRO A 362 -0.36 -15.94 -23.54
C PRO A 362 0.98 -16.24 -22.84
N ALA A 363 1.33 -17.52 -22.74
CA ALA A 363 2.63 -17.97 -22.22
C ALA A 363 3.75 -17.49 -23.16
N VAL A 364 4.37 -16.35 -22.82
CA VAL A 364 5.57 -15.85 -23.49
C VAL A 364 6.77 -16.38 -22.73
N SER A 365 7.79 -16.88 -23.42
CA SER A 365 9.00 -17.37 -22.76
C SER A 365 9.69 -16.25 -21.98
N GLY A 366 9.55 -16.28 -20.68
CA GLY A 366 10.13 -15.29 -19.74
C GLY A 366 9.47 -15.42 -18.37
N SER A 367 10.22 -15.22 -17.31
CA SER A 367 9.72 -15.30 -15.93
C SER A 367 8.62 -14.28 -15.64
N ILE A 368 7.54 -14.70 -15.00
CA ILE A 368 6.43 -13.87 -14.53
C ILE A 368 6.85 -12.94 -13.37
N GLY A 369 8.03 -13.18 -12.78
CA GLY A 369 8.48 -12.56 -11.53
C GLY A 369 8.75 -11.05 -11.52
N ALA A 370 8.62 -10.35 -12.64
CA ALA A 370 9.00 -8.94 -12.76
C ALA A 370 7.85 -7.98 -13.16
N GLY A 371 6.62 -8.23 -12.76
CA GLY A 371 5.53 -7.23 -12.87
C GLY A 371 5.08 -6.83 -14.28
N ALA A 372 5.95 -6.79 -15.27
CA ALA A 372 5.68 -6.28 -16.61
C ALA A 372 4.86 -7.20 -17.51
N ALA A 373 4.67 -8.46 -17.13
CA ALA A 373 3.96 -9.47 -17.92
C ALA A 373 2.72 -10.05 -17.22
N ASP A 374 2.36 -9.57 -16.04
CA ASP A 374 1.17 -10.07 -15.31
C ASP A 374 -0.11 -9.68 -16.06
N PRO A 375 -0.91 -10.65 -16.54
CA PRO A 375 -2.13 -10.36 -17.29
C PRO A 375 -3.18 -9.59 -16.50
N SER A 376 -3.16 -9.67 -15.17
CA SER A 376 -4.06 -8.90 -14.31
C SER A 376 -3.68 -7.42 -14.21
N ASN A 377 -2.44 -7.04 -14.53
CA ASN A 377 -1.99 -5.65 -14.55
C ASN A 377 -2.02 -4.99 -15.93
N THR A 378 -2.25 -5.77 -16.99
CA THR A 378 -2.18 -5.27 -18.37
C THR A 378 -3.21 -4.18 -18.63
N GLY A 379 -2.73 -2.96 -18.89
CA GLY A 379 -3.55 -1.78 -19.16
C GLY A 379 -4.21 -1.14 -17.93
N ILE A 380 -4.16 -1.79 -16.78
CA ILE A 380 -4.77 -1.29 -15.53
C ILE A 380 -3.93 -0.16 -14.93
N THR A 381 -2.62 -0.35 -14.79
CA THR A 381 -1.73 0.66 -14.22
C THR A 381 -1.77 1.96 -15.02
N GLU A 382 -1.72 1.87 -16.36
CA GLU A 382 -1.80 3.03 -17.25
C GLU A 382 -3.18 3.71 -17.19
N ALA A 383 -4.24 2.93 -17.01
CA ALA A 383 -5.59 3.46 -16.88
C ALA A 383 -5.75 4.28 -15.60
N TYR A 384 -5.32 3.76 -14.45
CA TYR A 384 -5.30 4.51 -13.19
C TYR A 384 -4.41 5.75 -13.27
N ALA A 385 -3.20 5.61 -13.82
CA ALA A 385 -2.26 6.71 -13.97
C ALA A 385 -2.79 7.84 -14.87
N GLY A 386 -3.48 7.50 -15.94
CA GLY A 386 -4.13 8.46 -16.83
C GLY A 386 -5.32 9.15 -16.15
N ALA A 387 -6.16 8.38 -15.47
CA ALA A 387 -7.36 8.85 -14.81
C ALA A 387 -7.05 9.85 -13.68
N ILE A 388 -6.08 9.55 -12.82
CA ILE A 388 -5.75 10.43 -11.69
C ILE A 388 -5.15 11.76 -12.16
N ARG A 389 -4.28 11.74 -13.19
CA ARG A 389 -3.70 12.97 -13.76
C ARG A 389 -4.78 13.86 -14.40
N ASP A 390 -5.75 13.24 -15.07
CA ASP A 390 -6.91 13.93 -15.62
C ASP A 390 -7.77 14.58 -14.54
N LEU A 391 -8.00 13.88 -13.41
CA LEU A 391 -8.72 14.42 -12.25
C LEU A 391 -7.99 15.60 -11.62
N TYR A 392 -6.68 15.48 -11.38
CA TYR A 392 -5.89 16.58 -10.83
C TYR A 392 -5.99 17.82 -11.70
N SER A 393 -5.80 17.68 -13.01
CA SER A 393 -5.83 18.78 -13.95
C SER A 393 -7.23 19.40 -14.11
N ARG A 394 -8.26 18.58 -14.40
CA ARG A 394 -9.59 19.09 -14.79
C ARG A 394 -10.57 19.23 -13.66
N LYS A 395 -10.57 18.28 -12.71
CA LYS A 395 -11.56 18.26 -11.62
C LYS A 395 -11.07 18.99 -10.39
N TYR A 396 -9.82 18.76 -9.99
CA TYR A 396 -9.25 19.40 -8.80
C TYR A 396 -8.53 20.71 -9.12
N GLN A 397 -8.24 21.00 -10.39
CA GLN A 397 -7.59 22.23 -10.86
C GLN A 397 -6.20 22.45 -10.21
N PHE A 398 -5.52 21.35 -9.90
CA PHE A 398 -4.16 21.39 -9.38
C PHE A 398 -3.17 21.28 -10.54
N GLU A 399 -2.36 22.31 -10.72
CA GLU A 399 -1.36 22.41 -11.79
C GLU A 399 0.05 22.31 -11.20
N THR A 400 0.87 21.46 -11.78
CA THR A 400 2.29 21.30 -11.41
C THR A 400 3.06 20.69 -12.57
N ASP A 401 4.34 21.03 -12.69
CA ASP A 401 5.28 20.41 -13.63
C ASP A 401 5.96 19.16 -13.04
N ILE A 402 5.71 18.84 -11.76
CA ILE A 402 6.25 17.64 -11.11
C ILE A 402 5.59 16.40 -11.74
N PRO A 403 6.35 15.40 -12.20
CA PRO A 403 5.80 14.15 -12.70
C PRO A 403 5.04 13.42 -11.57
N PHE A 404 3.86 12.87 -11.90
CA PHE A 404 3.11 12.01 -10.97
C PHE A 404 3.70 10.60 -10.98
N GLU A 405 4.24 10.15 -9.84
CA GLU A 405 4.80 8.82 -9.65
C GLU A 405 3.72 7.83 -9.20
N THR A 406 3.21 7.04 -10.15
CA THR A 406 2.15 6.04 -9.88
C THR A 406 2.68 4.86 -9.07
N LEU A 407 3.84 4.34 -9.51
CA LEU A 407 4.61 3.29 -8.85
C LEU A 407 6.09 3.59 -9.09
N SER A 408 6.79 3.92 -8.03
CA SER A 408 8.17 4.40 -8.09
C SER A 408 9.17 3.25 -8.02
N ASP A 409 9.83 2.97 -9.12
CA ASP A 409 10.96 2.02 -9.16
C ASP A 409 12.09 2.46 -8.22
N GLU A 410 12.35 3.77 -8.13
CA GLU A 410 13.37 4.31 -7.23
C GLU A 410 13.10 3.93 -5.78
N VAL A 411 11.86 4.12 -5.32
CA VAL A 411 11.44 3.73 -3.97
C VAL A 411 11.56 2.21 -3.78
N ILE A 412 11.04 1.42 -4.72
CA ILE A 412 11.03 -0.05 -4.64
C ILE A 412 12.45 -0.60 -4.49
N TYR A 413 13.41 -0.16 -5.34
CA TYR A 413 14.77 -0.69 -5.32
C TYR A 413 15.65 -0.14 -4.20
N ALA A 414 15.32 1.05 -3.67
CA ALA A 414 16.06 1.65 -2.55
C ALA A 414 15.45 1.36 -1.17
N TRP A 415 14.34 0.60 -1.12
CA TRP A 415 13.60 0.37 0.11
C TRP A 415 14.38 -0.43 1.15
N HIS A 416 14.33 0.04 2.39
CA HIS A 416 14.96 -0.61 3.54
C HIS A 416 13.93 -0.98 4.61
N TYR A 417 14.24 -2.04 5.36
CA TYR A 417 13.46 -2.47 6.52
C TYR A 417 14.32 -2.33 7.78
N SER A 418 14.64 -1.09 8.17
CA SER A 418 15.43 -0.81 9.36
C SER A 418 14.78 -1.42 10.61
N GLY A 419 15.60 -2.10 11.40
CA GLY A 419 15.14 -2.88 12.55
C GLY A 419 14.85 -4.35 12.25
N PHE A 420 14.86 -4.76 10.96
CA PHE A 420 14.64 -6.14 10.52
C PHE A 420 15.80 -6.70 9.69
N GLU A 421 17.01 -6.14 9.78
CA GLU A 421 18.17 -6.49 8.94
C GLU A 421 18.57 -7.98 9.05
N ASN A 422 18.27 -8.62 10.17
CA ASN A 422 18.54 -10.04 10.43
C ASN A 422 17.27 -10.81 10.84
N ALA A 423 16.10 -10.28 10.53
CA ALA A 423 14.83 -10.87 10.88
C ALA A 423 13.85 -10.73 9.70
N ILE A 424 12.85 -11.59 9.68
CA ILE A 424 11.71 -11.42 8.76
C ILE A 424 10.71 -10.47 9.43
N LEU A 425 10.24 -9.47 8.69
CA LEU A 425 9.23 -8.53 9.20
C LEU A 425 7.97 -9.30 9.60
N SER A 426 7.56 -9.11 10.85
CA SER A 426 6.33 -9.63 11.44
C SER A 426 5.75 -8.58 12.39
N GLN A 427 4.44 -8.38 12.33
CA GLN A 427 3.75 -7.32 13.07
C GLN A 427 2.64 -7.84 13.98
N GLU A 428 2.56 -9.13 14.21
CA GLU A 428 1.55 -9.73 15.10
C GLU A 428 1.57 -9.10 16.49
N THR A 429 2.76 -8.90 17.08
CA THR A 429 2.91 -8.25 18.39
C THR A 429 2.42 -6.81 18.35
N ILE A 430 2.74 -6.05 17.31
CA ILE A 430 2.31 -4.65 17.15
C ILE A 430 0.78 -4.56 17.13
N ILE A 431 0.13 -5.37 16.29
CA ILE A 431 -1.34 -5.37 16.16
C ILE A 431 -1.99 -5.82 17.48
N HIS A 432 -1.47 -6.90 18.11
CA HIS A 432 -1.94 -7.37 19.41
C HIS A 432 -1.87 -6.25 20.47
N ASP A 433 -0.74 -5.55 20.57
CA ASP A 433 -0.51 -4.52 21.58
C ASP A 433 -1.38 -3.29 21.34
N CYS A 434 -1.57 -2.89 20.08
CA CYS A 434 -2.51 -1.82 19.71
C CYS A 434 -3.95 -2.16 20.13
N MET A 435 -4.43 -3.37 19.81
CA MET A 435 -5.76 -3.84 20.21
C MET A 435 -5.88 -3.97 21.74
N SER A 436 -4.81 -4.35 22.42
CA SER A 436 -4.80 -4.47 23.89
C SER A 436 -4.84 -3.11 24.59
N ARG A 437 -4.14 -2.10 24.02
CA ARG A 437 -4.18 -0.71 24.53
C ARG A 437 -5.49 -0.01 24.27
N ASN A 438 -6.14 -0.32 23.15
CA ASN A 438 -7.44 0.19 22.77
C ASN A 438 -8.40 -0.96 22.44
N SER A 439 -9.04 -1.50 23.48
CA SER A 439 -9.94 -2.65 23.38
C SER A 439 -11.25 -2.37 22.61
N LEU A 440 -11.49 -1.13 22.20
CA LEU A 440 -12.64 -0.74 21.38
C LEU A 440 -12.28 -0.65 19.88
N MET A 441 -10.98 -0.69 19.53
CA MET A 441 -10.54 -0.61 18.16
C MET A 441 -10.95 -1.87 17.38
N LYS A 442 -11.59 -1.66 16.23
CA LYS A 442 -11.97 -2.74 15.30
C LYS A 442 -10.85 -2.98 14.28
N VAL A 443 -10.61 -4.23 13.91
CA VAL A 443 -9.71 -4.62 12.80
C VAL A 443 -10.52 -5.42 11.79
N TRP A 444 -10.53 -4.98 10.54
CA TRP A 444 -11.23 -5.62 9.45
C TRP A 444 -10.23 -6.05 8.37
N VAL A 445 -10.06 -7.36 8.21
CA VAL A 445 -9.19 -7.99 7.23
C VAL A 445 -10.02 -8.34 6.00
N ILE A 446 -9.60 -7.83 4.85
CA ILE A 446 -10.35 -7.88 3.60
C ILE A 446 -9.51 -8.61 2.57
N CYS A 447 -10.00 -9.74 2.04
CA CYS A 447 -9.23 -10.66 1.20
C CYS A 447 -9.94 -10.96 -0.13
N GLY A 448 -9.14 -11.11 -1.19
CA GLY A 448 -9.58 -11.74 -2.43
C GLY A 448 -9.19 -13.22 -2.46
N TYR A 449 -10.10 -14.10 -2.90
CA TYR A 449 -9.82 -15.55 -2.99
C TYR A 449 -8.74 -15.91 -4.01
N TYR A 450 -8.56 -15.07 -5.04
CA TYR A 450 -7.68 -15.34 -6.18
C TYR A 450 -6.40 -14.50 -6.16
N ASP A 451 -6.06 -13.94 -5.00
CA ASP A 451 -4.88 -13.09 -4.77
C ASP A 451 -3.63 -13.94 -4.47
N LEU A 452 -2.69 -13.98 -5.43
CA LEU A 452 -1.39 -14.64 -5.25
C LEU A 452 -0.29 -13.67 -4.80
N ALA A 453 -0.59 -12.39 -4.60
CA ALA A 453 0.33 -11.43 -4.01
C ALA A 453 0.29 -11.49 -2.47
N THR A 454 -0.94 -11.54 -1.91
CA THR A 454 -1.20 -11.64 -0.47
C THR A 454 -2.32 -12.66 -0.22
N PRO A 455 -2.01 -13.97 -0.29
CA PRO A 455 -3.03 -15.02 -0.26
C PRO A 455 -3.82 -15.00 1.04
N PHE A 456 -5.13 -15.15 0.94
CA PHE A 456 -6.06 -14.98 2.06
C PHE A 456 -5.74 -15.88 3.26
N TYR A 457 -5.27 -17.13 3.04
CA TYR A 457 -4.94 -18.05 4.12
C TYR A 457 -3.65 -17.65 4.86
N ALA A 458 -2.73 -16.93 4.21
CA ALA A 458 -1.58 -16.32 4.88
C ALA A 458 -2.03 -15.19 5.85
N ALA A 459 -3.04 -14.42 5.47
CA ALA A 459 -3.67 -13.46 6.38
C ALA A 459 -4.37 -14.18 7.55
N GLU A 460 -5.20 -15.19 7.27
CA GLU A 460 -5.84 -16.00 8.32
C GLU A 460 -4.81 -16.56 9.32
N TRP A 461 -3.71 -17.12 8.80
CA TRP A 461 -2.62 -17.63 9.63
C TRP A 461 -2.02 -16.52 10.52
N THR A 462 -1.65 -15.38 9.94
CA THR A 462 -1.04 -14.25 10.65
C THR A 462 -1.96 -13.74 11.78
N TYR A 463 -3.23 -13.48 11.47
CA TYR A 463 -4.15 -12.94 12.47
C TYR A 463 -4.60 -13.98 13.51
N SER A 464 -4.53 -15.28 13.21
CA SER A 464 -4.74 -16.33 14.21
C SER A 464 -3.61 -16.38 15.23
N HIS A 465 -2.41 -15.94 14.87
CA HIS A 465 -1.22 -15.87 15.72
C HIS A 465 -1.08 -14.54 16.49
N LEU A 466 -2.07 -13.65 16.44
CA LEU A 466 -2.16 -12.53 17.37
C LEU A 466 -2.43 -12.97 18.82
N PHE A 467 -2.90 -14.21 19.03
CA PHE A 467 -3.23 -14.75 20.34
C PHE A 467 -4.16 -13.84 21.17
N LEU A 468 -5.11 -13.20 20.49
CA LEU A 468 -6.10 -12.33 21.13
C LEU A 468 -6.97 -13.12 22.11
N ASN A 469 -7.25 -12.52 23.27
CA ASN A 469 -8.25 -13.06 24.17
C ASN A 469 -9.67 -12.98 23.55
N SER A 470 -10.65 -13.63 24.19
CA SER A 470 -12.02 -13.74 23.66
C SER A 470 -12.70 -12.38 23.43
N ASP A 471 -12.38 -11.37 24.22
CA ASP A 471 -13.01 -10.05 24.11
C ASP A 471 -12.42 -9.23 22.96
N LEU A 472 -11.11 -9.21 22.81
CA LEU A 472 -10.44 -8.55 21.69
C LEU A 472 -10.75 -9.24 20.35
N ARG A 473 -10.88 -10.57 20.34
CA ARG A 473 -11.21 -11.33 19.13
C ARG A 473 -12.55 -10.92 18.50
N LYS A 474 -13.50 -10.41 19.27
CA LYS A 474 -14.79 -9.92 18.77
C LYS A 474 -14.64 -8.69 17.86
N ASN A 475 -13.53 -7.96 18.00
CA ASN A 475 -13.22 -6.77 17.21
C ASN A 475 -12.38 -7.07 15.95
N LEU A 476 -12.01 -8.35 15.73
CA LEU A 476 -11.36 -8.82 14.51
C LEU A 476 -12.40 -9.48 13.61
N SER A 477 -12.50 -9.02 12.37
CA SER A 477 -13.41 -9.57 11.37
C SER A 477 -12.69 -9.80 10.04
N PHE A 478 -13.19 -10.79 9.28
CA PHE A 478 -12.73 -11.12 7.94
C PHE A 478 -13.87 -11.04 6.94
N THR A 479 -13.56 -10.59 5.73
CA THR A 479 -14.44 -10.73 4.57
C THR A 479 -13.63 -11.21 3.37
N TYR A 480 -14.28 -12.02 2.53
CA TYR A 480 -13.66 -12.62 1.35
C TYR A 480 -14.49 -12.30 0.11
N TYR A 481 -13.80 -11.98 -0.99
CA TYR A 481 -14.46 -11.63 -2.24
C TYR A 481 -13.96 -12.54 -3.37
N PRO A 482 -14.84 -12.95 -4.30
CA PRO A 482 -14.47 -13.77 -5.46
C PRO A 482 -13.71 -12.95 -6.51
N SER A 483 -12.55 -12.45 -6.13
CA SER A 483 -11.68 -11.58 -6.91
C SER A 483 -10.23 -11.71 -6.41
N GLY A 484 -9.28 -10.98 -7.01
CA GLY A 484 -7.87 -10.97 -6.63
C GLY A 484 -7.51 -9.85 -5.64
N HIS A 485 -6.25 -9.39 -5.74
CA HIS A 485 -5.63 -8.38 -4.88
C HIS A 485 -6.40 -7.05 -4.88
N MET A 486 -6.75 -6.57 -6.06
CA MET A 486 -7.57 -5.38 -6.26
C MET A 486 -9.04 -5.82 -6.43
N PHE A 487 -9.62 -6.44 -5.40
CA PHE A 487 -10.94 -7.07 -5.44
C PHE A 487 -12.05 -6.12 -5.91
N TYR A 488 -11.87 -4.85 -5.70
CA TYR A 488 -12.79 -3.77 -6.04
C TYR A 488 -12.90 -3.49 -7.54
N GLN A 489 -12.01 -4.03 -8.38
CA GLN A 489 -12.18 -4.00 -9.84
C GLN A 489 -13.36 -4.87 -10.31
N HIS A 490 -13.75 -5.87 -9.52
CA HIS A 490 -14.91 -6.70 -9.77
C HIS A 490 -16.15 -6.06 -9.14
N GLU A 491 -17.04 -5.49 -9.96
CA GLU A 491 -18.20 -4.72 -9.47
C GLU A 491 -19.07 -5.48 -8.46
N PRO A 492 -19.39 -6.79 -8.65
CA PRO A 492 -20.14 -7.53 -7.64
C PRO A 492 -19.44 -7.57 -6.26
N SER A 493 -18.11 -7.68 -6.24
CA SER A 493 -17.31 -7.63 -4.99
C SER A 493 -17.35 -6.24 -4.36
N LEU A 494 -17.20 -5.18 -5.17
CA LEU A 494 -17.28 -3.80 -4.69
C LEU A 494 -18.66 -3.48 -4.10
N ARG A 495 -19.72 -3.98 -4.73
CA ARG A 495 -21.09 -3.85 -4.23
C ARG A 495 -21.30 -4.56 -2.88
N GLN A 496 -20.71 -5.73 -2.71
CA GLN A 496 -20.77 -6.45 -1.44
C GLN A 496 -19.94 -5.76 -0.37
N PHE A 497 -18.71 -5.32 -0.71
CA PHE A 497 -17.85 -4.53 0.18
C PHE A 497 -18.58 -3.31 0.75
N ARG A 498 -19.35 -2.60 -0.07
CA ARG A 498 -20.13 -1.45 0.41
C ARG A 498 -21.11 -1.83 1.54
N LYS A 499 -21.78 -2.97 1.43
CA LYS A 499 -22.71 -3.45 2.48
C LYS A 499 -21.96 -3.85 3.75
N ASP A 500 -20.82 -4.52 3.59
CA ASP A 500 -19.98 -4.94 4.69
C ASP A 500 -19.39 -3.73 5.43
N ALA A 501 -18.98 -2.69 4.68
CA ALA A 501 -18.51 -1.42 5.23
C ALA A 501 -19.60 -0.70 6.04
N GLU A 502 -20.83 -0.62 5.54
CA GLU A 502 -21.96 -0.06 6.31
C GLU A 502 -22.18 -0.78 7.64
N ALA A 503 -22.04 -2.10 7.65
CA ALA A 503 -22.16 -2.88 8.87
C ALA A 503 -20.98 -2.66 9.81
N TRP A 504 -19.78 -2.51 9.29
CA TRP A 504 -18.56 -2.35 10.09
C TRP A 504 -18.45 -0.97 10.75
N PHE A 505 -18.87 0.10 10.07
CA PHE A 505 -18.86 1.48 10.61
C PHE A 505 -19.95 1.70 11.70
N ARG A 506 -20.97 0.85 11.79
CA ARG A 506 -21.98 0.86 12.87
C ARG A 506 -21.42 0.24 14.15
#